data_32dbd13a983981dc57f6d259de042644
#
_entry.id   32dbd13a983981dc57f6d259de042644
#
_cell.length_a   1.000
_cell.length_b   1.000
_cell.length_c   1.000
_cell.angle_alpha   90.00
_cell.angle_beta   90.00
_cell.angle_gamma   90.00
#
_symmetry.space_group_name_H-M   'P 1'
#
loop_
_entity.id
_entity.type
_entity.pdbx_description
1 polymer ?
#
loop_
_entity_poly.entity_id
_entity_poly.type
_entity_poly.pdbx_seq_one_letter_code
_entity_poly.pdbx_strand_id
1 'polypeptide(L)'
;WFPTMADFGRIPLVNGEQLDISPDDDRPVAFAFKSLNDPQNGRLSFLKVLAGTLTQGIELPNARTRKTERLGHLYLMCGRETEEVPSAAAGDIVVVPKLEAMTGDTLSVTGKVEAAAFRFPNSLYRIAIEPDKRGTEGKLYAFLEKAADADPTLKVERDEDTGQTVISAIGEAQVSVLLDRLEDRAGVTAHTVALRIPYRETIRRVASAQGRHKKQTGGAGQYGDCWLRIEPNPGNGYEFVDEVVGGHIPRGFIPAIDKGVQETMREGVLAGYPMIDVKVAVYDGSYHPVDSNEMAFKTAARIGFQKAVAQAEPVLLE
;
A
#
# COMPACT_ATOMS: atom_id res chain seq x y z
N TRP A 1 -13.73 -43.96 9.22
CA TRP A 1 -14.90 -43.20 9.67
C TRP A 1 -14.58 -41.70 9.65
N PHE A 2 -15.35 -40.95 8.89
CA PHE A 2 -15.19 -39.48 8.80
C PHE A 2 -16.36 -38.85 9.54
N PRO A 3 -16.10 -37.85 10.41
CA PRO A 3 -17.16 -37.14 11.12
C PRO A 3 -18.03 -36.35 10.14
N THR A 4 -19.33 -36.39 10.35
CA THR A 4 -20.31 -35.56 9.64
C THR A 4 -20.40 -34.18 10.28
N MET A 5 -21.07 -33.23 9.64
CA MET A 5 -21.29 -31.91 10.26
C MET A 5 -22.10 -32.01 11.55
N ALA A 6 -23.01 -32.96 11.66
CA ALA A 6 -23.78 -33.21 12.88
C ALA A 6 -22.89 -33.62 14.08
N ASP A 7 -21.73 -34.25 13.82
CA ASP A 7 -20.79 -34.66 14.85
C ASP A 7 -20.01 -33.46 15.45
N PHE A 8 -19.91 -32.33 14.72
CA PHE A 8 -19.28 -31.11 15.21
C PHE A 8 -20.20 -30.25 16.08
N GLY A 9 -21.52 -30.39 15.91
CA GLY A 9 -22.55 -29.77 16.74
C GLY A 9 -22.60 -28.25 16.67
N ARG A 10 -21.46 -27.56 16.80
CA ARG A 10 -21.39 -26.09 16.89
C ARG A 10 -20.13 -25.51 16.26
N ILE A 11 -20.27 -24.34 15.64
CA ILE A 11 -19.16 -23.56 15.08
C ILE A 11 -19.01 -22.25 15.85
N PRO A 12 -17.79 -21.91 16.30
CA PRO A 12 -17.55 -20.64 16.98
C PRO A 12 -17.70 -19.45 16.01
N LEU A 13 -18.35 -18.40 16.47
CA LEU A 13 -18.48 -17.12 15.76
C LEU A 13 -17.51 -16.09 16.33
N VAL A 14 -17.23 -15.06 15.54
CA VAL A 14 -16.32 -13.95 15.92
C VAL A 14 -16.83 -13.20 17.17
N ASN A 15 -18.14 -13.08 17.33
CA ASN A 15 -18.76 -12.42 18.48
C ASN A 15 -18.75 -13.26 19.78
N GLY A 16 -18.14 -14.44 19.78
CA GLY A 16 -18.09 -15.36 20.92
C GLY A 16 -19.32 -16.26 21.07
N GLU A 17 -20.35 -16.10 20.25
CA GLU A 17 -21.48 -17.01 20.18
C GLU A 17 -21.10 -18.28 19.42
N GLN A 18 -22.00 -19.26 19.41
CA GLN A 18 -21.87 -20.49 18.65
C GLN A 18 -23.02 -20.64 17.67
N LEU A 19 -22.70 -21.02 16.44
CA LEU A 19 -23.70 -21.41 15.45
C LEU A 19 -24.00 -22.90 15.59
N ASP A 20 -25.24 -23.24 15.91
CA ASP A 20 -25.69 -24.62 15.89
C ASP A 20 -25.77 -25.10 14.43
N ILE A 21 -25.12 -26.22 14.15
CA ILE A 21 -25.16 -26.85 12.85
C ILE A 21 -26.35 -27.81 12.84
N SER A 22 -27.43 -27.41 12.18
CA SER A 22 -28.57 -28.28 11.96
C SER A 22 -28.76 -28.52 10.47
N PRO A 23 -28.86 -29.78 10.03
CA PRO A 23 -29.25 -30.10 8.65
C PRO A 23 -30.65 -29.57 8.30
N ASP A 24 -31.50 -29.38 9.30
CA ASP A 24 -32.88 -28.93 9.15
C ASP A 24 -33.02 -27.40 9.25
N ASP A 25 -31.92 -26.65 9.40
CA ASP A 25 -31.96 -25.18 9.42
C ASP A 25 -32.13 -24.65 7.99
N ASP A 26 -33.26 -23.99 7.74
CA ASP A 26 -33.56 -23.40 6.41
C ASP A 26 -32.65 -22.22 6.04
N ARG A 27 -31.81 -21.74 6.97
CA ARG A 27 -30.96 -20.57 6.78
C ARG A 27 -29.57 -20.97 6.30
N PRO A 28 -29.25 -20.83 5.01
CA PRO A 28 -27.94 -21.20 4.50
C PRO A 28 -26.85 -20.28 5.06
N VAL A 29 -25.76 -20.94 5.51
CA VAL A 29 -24.53 -20.31 5.92
C VAL A 29 -23.37 -21.02 5.23
N ALA A 30 -22.55 -20.28 4.52
CA ALA A 30 -21.37 -20.79 3.82
C ALA A 30 -20.10 -20.07 4.29
N PHE A 31 -19.03 -20.82 4.43
CA PHE A 31 -17.71 -20.32 4.81
C PHE A 31 -16.72 -20.51 3.66
N ALA A 32 -16.13 -19.41 3.19
CA ALA A 32 -15.10 -19.43 2.17
C ALA A 32 -13.74 -19.76 2.81
N PHE A 33 -13.32 -21.01 2.71
CA PHE A 33 -12.08 -21.47 3.34
C PHE A 33 -10.85 -21.45 2.44
N LYS A 34 -11.06 -21.29 1.12
CA LYS A 34 -9.97 -21.25 0.14
C LYS A 34 -10.41 -20.51 -1.12
N SER A 35 -9.48 -19.80 -1.74
CA SER A 35 -9.62 -19.23 -3.08
C SER A 35 -8.48 -19.68 -3.97
N LEU A 36 -8.76 -19.93 -5.26
CA LEU A 36 -7.77 -20.24 -6.28
C LEU A 36 -8.00 -19.36 -7.50
N ASN A 37 -6.93 -18.99 -8.19
CA ASN A 37 -7.00 -18.38 -9.51
C ASN A 37 -6.74 -19.43 -10.58
N ASP A 38 -7.81 -19.84 -11.27
CA ASP A 38 -7.76 -20.76 -12.37
C ASP A 38 -7.60 -20.03 -13.70
N PRO A 39 -6.71 -20.47 -14.62
CA PRO A 39 -6.47 -19.77 -15.88
C PRO A 39 -7.70 -19.67 -16.79
N GLN A 40 -8.62 -20.65 -16.73
CA GLN A 40 -9.80 -20.73 -17.61
C GLN A 40 -11.05 -20.15 -16.95
N ASN A 41 -11.25 -20.46 -15.66
CA ASN A 41 -12.48 -20.11 -14.93
C ASN A 41 -12.34 -18.84 -14.09
N GLY A 42 -11.14 -18.25 -14.03
CA GLY A 42 -10.85 -17.11 -13.18
C GLY A 42 -10.77 -17.49 -11.69
N ARG A 43 -11.29 -16.62 -10.83
CA ARG A 43 -11.30 -16.90 -9.39
C ARG A 43 -12.33 -17.98 -9.05
N LEU A 44 -11.89 -19.02 -8.36
CA LEU A 44 -12.68 -20.10 -7.79
C LEU A 44 -12.68 -19.97 -6.26
N SER A 45 -13.85 -19.83 -5.66
CA SER A 45 -14.02 -19.81 -4.20
C SER A 45 -14.56 -21.13 -3.71
N PHE A 46 -13.85 -21.77 -2.78
CA PHE A 46 -14.25 -23.01 -2.14
C PHE A 46 -15.03 -22.69 -0.88
N LEU A 47 -16.29 -23.11 -0.88
CA LEU A 47 -17.23 -22.87 0.20
C LEU A 47 -17.53 -24.17 0.94
N LYS A 48 -17.42 -24.15 2.27
CA LYS A 48 -17.99 -25.17 3.16
C LYS A 48 -19.39 -24.71 3.58
N VAL A 49 -20.40 -25.53 3.28
CA VAL A 49 -21.74 -25.27 3.77
C VAL A 49 -21.82 -25.62 5.24
N LEU A 50 -22.05 -24.62 6.09
CA LEU A 50 -22.07 -24.76 7.54
C LEU A 50 -23.47 -25.08 8.06
N ALA A 51 -24.52 -24.51 7.46
CA ALA A 51 -25.91 -24.73 7.83
C ALA A 51 -26.80 -24.55 6.61
N GLY A 52 -27.99 -25.14 6.62
CA GLY A 52 -28.98 -25.05 5.55
C GLY A 52 -28.55 -25.65 4.22
N THR A 53 -29.15 -25.20 3.15
CA THR A 53 -28.87 -25.65 1.78
C THR A 53 -28.60 -24.48 0.86
N LEU A 54 -27.45 -24.50 0.18
CA LEU A 54 -27.15 -23.56 -0.89
C LEU A 54 -27.82 -24.05 -2.18
N THR A 55 -28.41 -23.12 -2.93
CA THR A 55 -28.99 -23.39 -4.26
C THR A 55 -28.34 -22.49 -5.29
N GLN A 56 -28.31 -22.92 -6.53
CA GLN A 56 -27.84 -22.09 -7.63
C GLN A 56 -28.61 -20.76 -7.68
N GLY A 57 -27.90 -19.66 -7.90
CA GLY A 57 -28.47 -18.33 -8.03
C GLY A 57 -28.87 -17.65 -6.71
N ILE A 58 -28.70 -18.33 -5.56
CA ILE A 58 -28.98 -17.71 -4.24
C ILE A 58 -28.10 -16.48 -4.02
N GLU A 59 -28.69 -15.48 -3.38
CA GLU A 59 -27.99 -14.25 -3.00
C GLU A 59 -27.77 -14.21 -1.50
N LEU A 60 -26.52 -14.11 -1.08
CA LEU A 60 -26.13 -14.10 0.33
C LEU A 60 -25.25 -12.89 0.65
N PRO A 61 -25.60 -12.08 1.66
CA PRO A 61 -24.74 -11.06 2.20
C PRO A 61 -23.44 -11.64 2.76
N ASN A 62 -22.32 -11.01 2.41
CA ASN A 62 -21.00 -11.28 2.97
C ASN A 62 -20.86 -10.51 4.30
N ALA A 63 -20.53 -11.20 5.38
CA ALA A 63 -20.48 -10.60 6.73
C ALA A 63 -19.41 -9.49 6.82
N ARG A 64 -18.24 -9.66 6.18
CA ARG A 64 -17.12 -8.70 6.19
C ARG A 64 -17.40 -7.46 5.34
N THR A 65 -17.79 -7.65 4.07
CA THR A 65 -17.95 -6.55 3.11
C THR A 65 -19.30 -5.88 3.15
N ARG A 66 -20.30 -6.52 3.77
CA ARG A 66 -21.73 -6.13 3.79
C ARG A 66 -22.36 -6.08 2.39
N LYS A 67 -21.67 -6.56 1.35
CA LYS A 67 -22.20 -6.69 0.00
C LYS A 67 -22.92 -8.02 -0.16
N THR A 68 -23.95 -8.02 -0.98
CA THR A 68 -24.65 -9.26 -1.38
C THR A 68 -23.90 -9.89 -2.53
N GLU A 69 -23.58 -11.16 -2.40
CA GLU A 69 -22.93 -11.97 -3.41
C GLU A 69 -23.90 -12.99 -3.98
N ARG A 70 -23.92 -13.16 -5.30
CA ARG A 70 -24.75 -14.13 -5.99
C ARG A 70 -23.95 -15.39 -6.28
N LEU A 71 -24.37 -16.52 -5.74
CA LEU A 71 -23.81 -17.83 -6.01
C LEU A 71 -24.40 -18.36 -7.32
N GLY A 72 -23.73 -18.10 -8.45
CA GLY A 72 -24.25 -18.47 -9.79
C GLY A 72 -24.38 -19.99 -9.95
N HIS A 73 -23.33 -20.63 -10.43
CA HIS A 73 -23.24 -22.09 -10.55
C HIS A 73 -22.49 -22.69 -9.37
N LEU A 74 -22.95 -23.84 -8.90
CA LEU A 74 -22.31 -24.61 -7.84
C LEU A 74 -21.64 -25.83 -8.45
N TYR A 75 -20.39 -26.09 -8.11
CA TYR A 75 -19.64 -27.26 -8.60
C TYR A 75 -19.09 -28.10 -7.45
N LEU A 76 -19.20 -29.42 -7.57
CA LEU A 76 -18.36 -30.36 -6.86
C LEU A 76 -17.06 -30.51 -7.61
N MET A 77 -15.92 -30.48 -6.91
CA MET A 77 -14.61 -30.57 -7.54
C MET A 77 -13.83 -31.77 -6.98
N CYS A 78 -13.40 -32.67 -7.83
CA CYS A 78 -12.53 -33.79 -7.52
C CYS A 78 -11.29 -33.73 -8.40
N GLY A 79 -10.18 -33.26 -7.85
CA GLY A 79 -8.97 -33.01 -8.63
C GLY A 79 -9.19 -31.91 -9.68
N ARG A 80 -9.16 -32.28 -10.96
CA ARG A 80 -9.44 -31.39 -12.10
C ARG A 80 -10.86 -31.53 -12.65
N GLU A 81 -11.56 -32.56 -12.23
CA GLU A 81 -12.92 -32.80 -12.66
C GLU A 81 -13.90 -31.96 -11.86
N THR A 82 -14.88 -31.39 -12.54
CA THR A 82 -15.93 -30.56 -11.96
C THR A 82 -17.29 -31.07 -12.40
N GLU A 83 -18.19 -31.25 -11.44
CA GLU A 83 -19.57 -31.63 -11.66
C GLU A 83 -20.49 -30.51 -11.18
N GLU A 84 -21.35 -30.02 -12.03
CA GLU A 84 -22.33 -29.00 -11.69
C GLU A 84 -23.47 -29.61 -10.89
N VAL A 85 -23.82 -28.98 -9.75
CA VAL A 85 -24.91 -29.45 -8.88
C VAL A 85 -25.90 -28.31 -8.64
N PRO A 86 -27.22 -28.63 -8.58
CA PRO A 86 -28.28 -27.64 -8.39
C PRO A 86 -28.29 -27.10 -6.96
N SER A 87 -27.82 -27.88 -6.00
CA SER A 87 -27.82 -27.53 -4.56
C SER A 87 -26.73 -28.26 -3.82
N ALA A 88 -26.38 -27.75 -2.63
CA ALA A 88 -25.43 -28.34 -1.69
C ALA A 88 -25.92 -28.16 -0.27
N ALA A 89 -25.93 -29.24 0.52
CA ALA A 89 -26.42 -29.27 1.89
C ALA A 89 -25.32 -28.98 2.92
N ALA A 90 -25.72 -28.73 4.17
CA ALA A 90 -24.78 -28.61 5.27
C ALA A 90 -23.81 -29.80 5.32
N GLY A 91 -22.51 -29.50 5.35
CA GLY A 91 -21.45 -30.50 5.27
C GLY A 91 -20.76 -30.61 3.92
N ASP A 92 -21.41 -30.19 2.84
CA ASP A 92 -20.80 -30.21 1.51
C ASP A 92 -19.74 -29.15 1.33
N ILE A 93 -18.84 -29.43 0.39
CA ILE A 93 -17.86 -28.46 -0.10
C ILE A 93 -18.17 -28.21 -1.57
N VAL A 94 -18.44 -26.95 -1.91
CA VAL A 94 -18.71 -26.54 -3.29
C VAL A 94 -17.77 -25.47 -3.74
N VAL A 95 -17.58 -25.37 -5.04
CA VAL A 95 -16.77 -24.36 -5.71
C VAL A 95 -17.70 -23.42 -6.46
N VAL A 96 -17.52 -22.13 -6.25
CA VAL A 96 -18.29 -21.08 -6.92
C VAL A 96 -17.32 -20.19 -7.71
N PRO A 97 -17.45 -20.12 -9.04
CA PRO A 97 -16.63 -19.23 -9.86
C PRO A 97 -17.04 -17.76 -9.69
N LYS A 98 -16.08 -16.86 -9.86
CA LYS A 98 -16.28 -15.39 -9.94
C LYS A 98 -16.91 -14.77 -8.70
N LEU A 99 -16.79 -15.40 -7.53
CA LEU A 99 -17.24 -14.85 -6.26
C LEU A 99 -16.18 -13.87 -5.73
N GLU A 100 -16.63 -12.73 -5.15
CA GLU A 100 -15.70 -11.75 -4.55
C GLU A 100 -15.27 -12.14 -3.12
N ALA A 101 -15.91 -13.13 -2.52
CA ALA A 101 -15.57 -13.62 -1.19
C ALA A 101 -14.10 -14.05 -1.09
N MET A 102 -13.42 -13.57 -0.05
CA MET A 102 -12.04 -13.94 0.28
C MET A 102 -11.99 -15.13 1.23
N THR A 103 -10.83 -15.76 1.32
CA THR A 103 -10.58 -16.80 2.34
C THR A 103 -10.82 -16.25 3.74
N GLY A 104 -11.71 -16.88 4.49
CA GLY A 104 -12.18 -16.45 5.82
C GLY A 104 -13.54 -15.76 5.83
N ASP A 105 -14.10 -15.40 4.67
CA ASP A 105 -15.42 -14.76 4.61
C ASP A 105 -16.56 -15.73 4.91
N THR A 106 -17.60 -15.23 5.55
CA THR A 106 -18.86 -15.95 5.79
C THR A 106 -19.98 -15.29 5.01
N LEU A 107 -20.74 -16.10 4.28
CA LEU A 107 -21.92 -15.72 3.54
C LEU A 107 -23.15 -16.28 4.25
N SER A 108 -24.12 -15.45 4.57
CA SER A 108 -25.33 -15.88 5.28
C SER A 108 -26.53 -14.99 4.93
N VAL A 109 -27.75 -15.53 5.05
CA VAL A 109 -29.00 -14.79 4.76
C VAL A 109 -29.08 -13.46 5.54
N THR A 110 -28.64 -13.45 6.77
CA THR A 110 -28.72 -12.25 7.63
C THR A 110 -27.53 -11.31 7.45
N GLY A 111 -26.41 -11.77 6.87
CA GLY A 111 -25.14 -11.04 6.81
C GLY A 111 -24.51 -10.71 8.17
N LYS A 112 -25.05 -11.29 9.25
CA LYS A 112 -24.60 -11.06 10.62
C LYS A 112 -23.81 -12.23 11.21
N VAL A 113 -23.93 -13.41 10.61
CA VAL A 113 -23.19 -14.60 11.01
C VAL A 113 -21.79 -14.51 10.45
N GLU A 114 -20.79 -14.47 11.32
CA GLU A 114 -19.37 -14.43 10.94
C GLU A 114 -18.65 -15.56 11.70
N ALA A 115 -18.32 -16.63 10.97
CA ALA A 115 -17.58 -17.76 11.53
C ALA A 115 -16.15 -17.32 11.92
N ALA A 116 -15.63 -17.87 13.01
CA ALA A 116 -14.26 -17.59 13.42
C ALA A 116 -13.29 -18.10 12.34
N ALA A 117 -12.55 -17.18 11.74
CA ALA A 117 -11.57 -17.50 10.72
C ALA A 117 -10.37 -18.25 11.30
N PHE A 118 -9.70 -19.04 10.47
CA PHE A 118 -8.44 -19.66 10.82
C PHE A 118 -7.38 -18.58 11.06
N ARG A 119 -6.53 -18.81 12.06
CA ARG A 119 -5.34 -17.98 12.28
C ARG A 119 -4.23 -18.49 11.39
N PHE A 120 -3.88 -17.70 10.39
CA PHE A 120 -2.72 -17.98 9.54
C PHE A 120 -1.44 -17.49 10.22
N PRO A 121 -0.30 -18.12 9.96
CA PRO A 121 1.00 -17.63 10.44
C PRO A 121 1.29 -16.24 9.88
N ASN A 122 2.02 -15.44 10.65
CA ASN A 122 2.44 -14.11 10.24
C ASN A 122 3.49 -14.19 9.13
N SER A 123 3.39 -13.31 8.15
CA SER A 123 4.32 -13.16 7.03
C SER A 123 5.53 -12.34 7.48
N LEU A 124 6.54 -13.01 8.04
CA LEU A 124 7.72 -12.35 8.62
C LEU A 124 8.90 -12.20 7.64
N TYR A 125 8.88 -12.95 6.54
CA TYR A 125 9.91 -12.87 5.52
C TYR A 125 9.54 -11.78 4.51
N ARG A 126 10.27 -10.66 4.53
CA ARG A 126 10.07 -9.54 3.62
C ARG A 126 11.22 -9.43 2.63
N ILE A 127 10.90 -9.30 1.35
CA ILE A 127 11.86 -9.18 0.26
C ILE A 127 11.27 -8.32 -0.85
N ALA A 128 12.11 -7.56 -1.55
CA ALA A 128 11.68 -6.85 -2.74
C ALA A 128 11.87 -7.72 -3.99
N ILE A 129 11.02 -7.51 -5.00
CA ILE A 129 11.07 -8.23 -6.27
C ILE A 129 11.15 -7.22 -7.41
N GLU A 130 12.08 -7.47 -8.33
CA GLU A 130 12.24 -6.68 -9.55
C GLU A 130 12.13 -7.59 -10.78
N PRO A 131 11.41 -7.16 -11.85
CA PRO A 131 11.36 -7.92 -13.10
C PRO A 131 12.68 -7.81 -13.84
N ASP A 132 13.07 -8.90 -14.52
CA ASP A 132 14.30 -8.91 -15.32
C ASP A 132 14.22 -8.02 -16.58
N LYS A 133 13.00 -7.82 -17.09
CA LYS A 133 12.74 -7.00 -18.28
C LYS A 133 11.94 -5.75 -17.92
N ARG A 134 12.46 -4.58 -18.27
CA ARG A 134 11.73 -3.31 -18.15
C ARG A 134 10.42 -3.35 -18.94
N GLY A 135 9.38 -2.73 -18.39
CA GLY A 135 8.04 -2.68 -18.99
C GLY A 135 7.14 -3.87 -18.64
N THR A 136 7.62 -4.82 -17.82
CA THR A 136 6.82 -5.95 -17.33
C THR A 136 6.33 -5.77 -15.89
N GLU A 137 6.61 -4.62 -15.27
CA GLU A 137 6.25 -4.30 -13.88
C GLU A 137 4.75 -4.44 -13.61
N GLY A 138 3.92 -3.97 -14.56
CA GLY A 138 2.46 -4.07 -14.44
C GLY A 138 1.96 -5.52 -14.47
N LYS A 139 2.58 -6.39 -15.28
CA LYS A 139 2.21 -7.82 -15.33
C LYS A 139 2.67 -8.54 -14.05
N LEU A 140 3.88 -8.22 -13.58
CA LEU A 140 4.41 -8.72 -12.32
C LEU A 140 3.44 -8.38 -11.18
N TYR A 141 3.12 -7.10 -11.02
CA TYR A 141 2.25 -6.63 -9.93
C TYR A 141 0.86 -7.27 -9.98
N ALA A 142 0.23 -7.31 -11.15
CA ALA A 142 -1.08 -7.94 -11.32
C ALA A 142 -1.09 -9.45 -11.02
N PHE A 143 0.02 -10.17 -11.30
CA PHE A 143 0.15 -11.56 -10.92
C PHE A 143 0.29 -11.72 -9.40
N LEU A 144 1.12 -10.89 -8.78
CA LEU A 144 1.37 -10.91 -7.34
C LEU A 144 0.11 -10.58 -6.53
N GLU A 145 -0.67 -9.57 -6.95
CA GLU A 145 -1.96 -9.26 -6.34
C GLU A 145 -2.91 -10.46 -6.37
N LYS A 146 -3.04 -11.11 -7.53
CA LYS A 146 -3.89 -12.32 -7.65
C LYS A 146 -3.38 -13.46 -6.77
N ALA A 147 -2.07 -13.59 -6.61
CA ALA A 147 -1.49 -14.60 -5.72
C ALA A 147 -1.81 -14.30 -4.25
N ALA A 148 -1.71 -13.03 -3.83
CA ALA A 148 -2.07 -12.57 -2.49
C ALA A 148 -3.56 -12.73 -2.18
N ASP A 149 -4.44 -12.51 -3.17
CA ASP A 149 -5.88 -12.78 -3.03
C ASP A 149 -6.19 -14.26 -2.74
N ALA A 150 -5.35 -15.17 -3.25
CA ALA A 150 -5.53 -16.60 -3.07
C ALA A 150 -4.86 -17.14 -1.79
N ASP A 151 -3.84 -16.46 -1.27
CA ASP A 151 -3.04 -16.90 -0.12
C ASP A 151 -3.00 -15.81 0.96
N PRO A 152 -3.74 -15.95 2.07
CA PRO A 152 -3.78 -14.97 3.16
C PRO A 152 -2.43 -14.73 3.86
N THR A 153 -1.45 -15.63 3.64
CA THR A 153 -0.09 -15.52 4.19
C THR A 153 0.85 -14.74 3.27
N LEU A 154 0.38 -14.32 2.11
CA LEU A 154 1.12 -13.52 1.16
C LEU A 154 0.58 -12.09 1.15
N LYS A 155 1.47 -11.10 1.32
CA LYS A 155 1.12 -9.70 1.19
C LYS A 155 2.01 -9.07 0.13
N VAL A 156 1.43 -8.21 -0.69
CA VAL A 156 2.12 -7.49 -1.75
C VAL A 156 1.84 -6.01 -1.56
N GLU A 157 2.88 -5.23 -1.49
CA GLU A 157 2.79 -3.77 -1.34
C GLU A 157 3.79 -3.09 -2.27
N ARG A 158 3.46 -1.90 -2.73
CA ARG A 158 4.42 -1.04 -3.39
C ARG A 158 4.86 0.01 -2.41
N ASP A 159 6.13 -0.03 -2.03
CA ASP A 159 6.73 0.96 -1.15
C ASP A 159 6.83 2.29 -1.91
N GLU A 160 6.15 3.33 -1.43
CA GLU A 160 6.07 4.64 -2.09
C GLU A 160 7.41 5.38 -2.03
N ASP A 161 8.20 5.16 -0.99
CA ASP A 161 9.47 5.85 -0.78
C ASP A 161 10.59 5.28 -1.64
N THR A 162 10.67 3.96 -1.70
CA THR A 162 11.73 3.26 -2.44
C THR A 162 11.31 2.88 -3.85
N GLY A 163 10.00 2.90 -4.14
CA GLY A 163 9.40 2.46 -5.40
C GLY A 163 9.48 0.94 -5.61
N GLN A 164 9.94 0.17 -4.62
CA GLN A 164 10.07 -1.27 -4.71
C GLN A 164 8.73 -1.98 -4.57
N THR A 165 8.56 -3.09 -5.29
CA THR A 165 7.48 -4.06 -5.02
C THR A 165 7.96 -5.02 -3.94
N VAL A 166 7.35 -4.95 -2.77
CA VAL A 166 7.71 -5.73 -1.59
C VAL A 166 6.72 -6.87 -1.39
N ILE A 167 7.24 -8.06 -1.15
CA ILE A 167 6.47 -9.23 -0.76
C ILE A 167 6.77 -9.56 0.69
N SER A 168 5.71 -9.78 1.46
CA SER A 168 5.79 -10.40 2.78
C SER A 168 5.22 -11.82 2.70
N ALA A 169 6.01 -12.80 3.08
CA ALA A 169 5.72 -14.23 2.98
C ALA A 169 6.08 -14.96 4.28
N ILE A 170 5.71 -16.23 4.42
CA ILE A 170 6.12 -17.06 5.58
C ILE A 170 7.63 -17.33 5.52
N GLY A 171 8.17 -17.53 4.32
CA GLY A 171 9.58 -17.85 4.14
C GLY A 171 10.02 -17.83 2.67
N GLU A 172 11.32 -18.01 2.46
CA GLU A 172 11.99 -17.96 1.15
C GLU A 172 11.40 -18.97 0.14
N ALA A 173 11.08 -20.19 0.59
CA ALA A 173 10.52 -21.23 -0.27
C ALA A 173 9.18 -20.82 -0.90
N GLN A 174 8.33 -20.08 -0.15
CA GLN A 174 7.06 -19.56 -0.70
C GLN A 174 7.32 -18.55 -1.82
N VAL A 175 8.32 -17.69 -1.65
CA VAL A 175 8.71 -16.69 -2.66
C VAL A 175 9.29 -17.38 -3.90
N SER A 176 10.17 -18.39 -3.73
CA SER A 176 10.72 -19.16 -4.85
C SER A 176 9.63 -19.81 -5.69
N VAL A 177 8.69 -20.52 -5.07
CA VAL A 177 7.54 -21.13 -5.76
C VAL A 177 6.66 -20.08 -6.45
N LEU A 178 6.53 -18.89 -5.86
CA LEU A 178 5.77 -17.80 -6.45
C LEU A 178 6.43 -17.27 -7.73
N LEU A 179 7.76 -17.14 -7.74
CA LEU A 179 8.53 -16.72 -8.92
C LEU A 179 8.47 -17.76 -10.04
N ASP A 180 8.60 -19.06 -9.72
CA ASP A 180 8.44 -20.14 -10.71
C ASP A 180 7.04 -20.07 -11.36
N ARG A 181 5.99 -19.86 -10.55
CA ARG A 181 4.63 -19.71 -11.07
C ARG A 181 4.41 -18.43 -11.88
N LEU A 182 5.11 -17.35 -11.57
CA LEU A 182 5.09 -16.11 -12.34
C LEU A 182 5.63 -16.36 -13.75
N GLU A 183 6.77 -17.06 -13.86
CA GLU A 183 7.35 -17.42 -15.14
C GLU A 183 6.40 -18.32 -15.94
N ASP A 184 5.94 -19.41 -15.34
CA ASP A 184 5.07 -20.39 -16.00
C ASP A 184 3.72 -19.83 -16.47
N ARG A 185 3.10 -18.93 -15.69
CA ARG A 185 1.73 -18.46 -15.95
C ARG A 185 1.63 -17.10 -16.60
N ALA A 186 2.56 -16.20 -16.32
CA ALA A 186 2.55 -14.84 -16.83
C ALA A 186 3.66 -14.58 -17.87
N GLY A 187 4.61 -15.52 -18.05
CA GLY A 187 5.75 -15.37 -18.96
C GLY A 187 6.66 -14.22 -18.54
N VAL A 188 6.73 -13.92 -17.24
CA VAL A 188 7.54 -12.86 -16.67
C VAL A 188 8.56 -13.48 -15.74
N THR A 189 9.84 -13.25 -16.01
CA THR A 189 10.94 -13.59 -15.10
C THR A 189 11.22 -12.42 -14.17
N ALA A 190 11.48 -12.72 -12.91
CA ALA A 190 11.80 -11.73 -11.87
C ALA A 190 12.77 -12.35 -10.85
N HIS A 191 13.48 -11.50 -10.13
CA HIS A 191 14.42 -11.91 -9.09
C HIS A 191 14.19 -11.12 -7.81
N THR A 192 14.68 -11.67 -6.70
CA THR A 192 14.63 -11.02 -5.39
C THR A 192 15.78 -10.04 -5.23
N VAL A 193 15.49 -8.88 -4.64
CA VAL A 193 16.49 -7.87 -4.29
C VAL A 193 16.32 -7.46 -2.82
N ALA A 194 17.41 -6.97 -2.22
CA ALA A 194 17.35 -6.48 -0.86
C ALA A 194 16.38 -5.29 -0.72
N LEU A 195 15.70 -5.22 0.40
CA LEU A 195 14.88 -4.06 0.75
C LEU A 195 15.77 -2.84 0.89
N ARG A 196 15.37 -1.75 0.24
CA ARG A 196 15.97 -0.43 0.48
C ARG A 196 15.37 0.16 1.73
N ILE A 197 16.21 0.73 2.57
CA ILE A 197 15.76 1.44 3.77
C ILE A 197 15.33 2.84 3.34
N PRO A 198 14.09 3.28 3.61
CA PRO A 198 13.61 4.61 3.26
C PRO A 198 14.15 5.65 4.26
N TYR A 199 15.44 5.93 4.18
CA TYR A 199 16.04 6.95 5.03
C TYR A 199 15.34 8.31 4.88
N ARG A 200 15.37 9.10 5.95
CA ARG A 200 14.96 10.50 5.99
C ARG A 200 16.14 11.36 6.47
N GLU A 201 16.15 12.59 6.02
CA GLU A 201 17.12 13.58 6.53
C GLU A 201 16.42 14.51 7.52
N THR A 202 17.14 14.96 8.53
CA THR A 202 16.72 16.06 9.41
C THR A 202 17.93 16.83 9.92
N ILE A 203 17.70 17.86 10.72
CA ILE A 203 18.75 18.71 11.30
C ILE A 203 18.71 18.67 12.82
N ARG A 204 19.85 18.86 13.47
CA ARG A 204 19.95 18.87 14.94
C ARG A 204 20.07 20.26 15.54
N ARG A 205 20.47 21.27 14.77
CA ARG A 205 20.74 22.63 15.27
C ARG A 205 20.05 23.67 14.41
N VAL A 206 19.84 24.83 15.03
CA VAL A 206 19.43 26.05 14.36
C VAL A 206 20.58 26.58 13.53
N ALA A 207 20.34 26.96 12.29
CA ALA A 207 21.31 27.60 11.43
C ALA A 207 20.64 28.65 10.54
N SER A 208 21.44 29.62 10.10
CA SER A 208 20.96 30.66 9.18
C SER A 208 21.96 30.86 8.06
N ALA A 209 21.46 31.03 6.85
CA ALA A 209 22.32 31.26 5.70
C ALA A 209 21.64 32.13 4.63
N GLN A 210 22.48 32.85 3.90
CA GLN A 210 22.09 33.64 2.75
C GLN A 210 22.10 32.78 1.49
N GLY A 211 20.97 32.77 0.78
CA GLY A 211 20.89 32.27 -0.58
C GLY A 211 20.81 33.42 -1.56
N ARG A 212 21.79 33.53 -2.43
CA ARG A 212 21.86 34.57 -3.45
C ARG A 212 22.05 33.98 -4.83
N HIS A 213 21.15 34.32 -5.73
CA HIS A 213 21.23 33.98 -7.14
C HIS A 213 21.33 35.27 -7.95
N LYS A 214 22.47 35.45 -8.65
CA LYS A 214 22.66 36.56 -9.58
C LYS A 214 23.23 36.02 -10.88
N LYS A 215 22.52 36.20 -11.98
CA LYS A 215 22.97 35.79 -13.31
C LYS A 215 22.72 36.93 -14.29
N GLN A 216 23.76 37.35 -14.98
CA GLN A 216 23.72 38.33 -16.04
C GLN A 216 24.43 37.75 -17.26
N THR A 217 23.66 37.19 -18.21
CA THR A 217 24.20 36.66 -19.46
C THR A 217 23.29 37.10 -20.59
N GLY A 218 23.69 38.16 -21.29
CA GLY A 218 23.18 38.52 -22.65
C GLY A 218 21.68 38.65 -22.86
N GLY A 219 20.89 38.97 -21.81
CA GLY A 219 19.40 39.05 -21.85
C GLY A 219 18.87 39.59 -20.53
N ALA A 220 17.59 39.32 -20.20
CA ALA A 220 17.02 39.70 -18.91
C ALA A 220 17.79 39.05 -17.77
N GLY A 221 18.29 39.87 -16.81
CA GLY A 221 19.02 39.42 -15.65
C GLY A 221 18.15 38.56 -14.71
N GLN A 222 18.77 37.77 -13.87
CA GLN A 222 18.10 37.04 -12.79
C GLN A 222 18.69 37.46 -11.45
N TYR A 223 17.87 37.93 -10.54
CA TYR A 223 18.27 38.33 -9.21
C TYR A 223 17.29 37.82 -8.16
N GLY A 224 17.80 37.09 -7.18
CA GLY A 224 17.08 36.65 -5.99
C GLY A 224 18.03 36.58 -4.82
N ASP A 225 17.60 37.10 -3.68
CA ASP A 225 18.42 37.17 -2.46
C ASP A 225 17.51 37.03 -1.24
N CYS A 226 17.72 35.98 -0.45
CA CYS A 226 16.95 35.69 0.75
C CYS A 226 17.83 35.14 1.87
N TRP A 227 17.50 35.51 3.09
CA TRP A 227 18.10 34.96 4.30
C TRP A 227 17.10 33.96 4.93
N LEU A 228 17.55 32.74 5.12
CA LEU A 228 16.77 31.68 5.72
C LEU A 228 17.35 31.28 7.07
N ARG A 229 16.50 31.13 8.06
CA ARG A 229 16.79 30.46 9.33
C ARG A 229 16.03 29.12 9.33
N ILE A 230 16.72 28.05 9.68
CA ILE A 230 16.17 26.73 9.81
C ILE A 230 16.33 26.25 11.26
N GLU A 231 15.30 25.53 11.73
CA GLU A 231 15.21 25.02 13.09
C GLU A 231 14.68 23.58 13.07
N PRO A 232 15.16 22.69 13.97
CA PRO A 232 14.54 21.40 14.18
C PRO A 232 13.07 21.55 14.62
N ASN A 233 12.17 20.74 14.05
CA ASN A 233 10.73 20.77 14.34
C ASN A 233 10.17 19.35 14.59
N PRO A 234 10.69 18.61 15.59
CA PRO A 234 10.42 17.19 15.78
C PRO A 234 8.92 16.88 15.89
N GLY A 235 8.44 15.96 15.03
CA GLY A 235 7.06 15.47 15.05
C GLY A 235 6.01 16.43 14.48
N ASN A 236 6.40 17.65 14.05
CA ASN A 236 5.48 18.62 13.46
C ASN A 236 5.66 18.79 11.94
N GLY A 237 6.59 18.02 11.36
CA GLY A 237 6.84 18.05 9.92
C GLY A 237 7.46 19.37 9.45
N TYR A 238 7.01 19.81 8.27
CA TYR A 238 7.48 21.04 7.65
C TYR A 238 6.63 22.24 8.05
N GLU A 239 7.29 23.34 8.47
CA GLU A 239 6.65 24.62 8.75
C GLU A 239 7.42 25.74 8.06
N PHE A 240 6.72 26.64 7.36
CA PHE A 240 7.32 27.82 6.74
C PHE A 240 6.76 29.10 7.36
N VAL A 241 7.63 30.03 7.72
CA VAL A 241 7.27 31.29 8.37
C VAL A 241 7.86 32.48 7.59
N ASP A 242 7.02 33.47 7.29
CA ASP A 242 7.44 34.75 6.74
C ASP A 242 7.67 35.75 7.88
N GLU A 243 8.92 36.08 8.13
CA GLU A 243 9.37 37.08 9.13
C GLU A 243 9.97 38.32 8.46
N VAL A 244 9.77 38.51 7.14
CA VAL A 244 10.33 39.65 6.42
C VAL A 244 9.67 40.96 6.84
N VAL A 245 10.47 41.92 7.34
CA VAL A 245 10.01 43.22 7.75
C VAL A 245 10.50 44.29 6.77
N GLY A 246 9.75 45.38 6.61
CA GLY A 246 10.19 46.54 5.81
C GLY A 246 10.05 46.36 4.27
N GLY A 247 9.48 45.23 3.78
CA GLY A 247 9.25 45.04 2.34
C GLY A 247 10.54 44.75 1.53
N HIS A 248 11.60 44.30 2.18
CA HIS A 248 12.87 43.93 1.54
C HIS A 248 12.71 42.87 0.47
N ILE A 249 11.74 41.97 0.65
CA ILE A 249 11.27 41.05 -0.37
C ILE A 249 9.78 41.32 -0.63
N PRO A 250 9.38 41.63 -1.88
CA PRO A 250 7.96 41.76 -2.21
C PRO A 250 7.20 40.47 -1.87
N ARG A 251 6.02 40.60 -1.24
CA ARG A 251 5.20 39.45 -0.80
C ARG A 251 4.90 38.42 -1.89
N GLY A 252 4.83 38.85 -3.15
CA GLY A 252 4.61 37.96 -4.28
C GLY A 252 5.70 36.91 -4.51
N PHE A 253 6.91 37.12 -3.97
CA PHE A 253 8.04 36.17 -4.12
C PHE A 253 8.17 35.19 -2.95
N ILE A 254 7.48 35.43 -1.82
CA ILE A 254 7.53 34.54 -0.64
C ILE A 254 7.06 33.10 -0.99
N PRO A 255 5.97 32.89 -1.75
CA PRO A 255 5.58 31.55 -2.16
C PRO A 255 6.61 30.82 -3.05
N ALA A 256 7.40 31.58 -3.83
CA ALA A 256 8.47 31.02 -4.64
C ALA A 256 9.66 30.54 -3.78
N ILE A 257 9.96 31.26 -2.68
CA ILE A 257 10.96 30.86 -1.69
C ILE A 257 10.52 29.57 -1.00
N ASP A 258 9.30 29.51 -0.49
CA ASP A 258 8.72 28.32 0.14
C ASP A 258 8.77 27.10 -0.80
N LYS A 259 8.33 27.26 -2.03
CA LYS A 259 8.39 26.22 -3.05
C LYS A 259 9.82 25.73 -3.32
N GLY A 260 10.79 26.65 -3.36
CA GLY A 260 12.21 26.32 -3.52
C GLY A 260 12.77 25.48 -2.37
N VAL A 261 12.37 25.80 -1.14
CA VAL A 261 12.70 25.04 0.06
C VAL A 261 12.09 23.64 0.00
N GLN A 262 10.77 23.52 -0.24
CA GLN A 262 10.07 22.25 -0.29
C GLN A 262 10.64 21.30 -1.35
N GLU A 263 10.97 21.80 -2.54
CA GLU A 263 11.59 20.99 -3.58
C GLU A 263 12.98 20.48 -3.15
N THR A 264 13.77 21.34 -2.52
CA THR A 264 15.09 20.95 -2.00
C THR A 264 14.99 19.93 -0.87
N MET A 265 13.99 20.07 0.00
CA MET A 265 13.70 19.06 1.03
C MET A 265 13.33 17.69 0.45
N ARG A 266 12.56 17.66 -0.65
CA ARG A 266 12.21 16.38 -1.32
C ARG A 266 13.41 15.74 -1.96
N GLU A 267 14.32 16.54 -2.53
CA GLU A 267 15.57 16.04 -3.15
C GLU A 267 16.59 15.57 -2.11
N GLY A 268 16.50 16.07 -0.87
CA GLY A 268 17.51 15.88 0.17
C GLY A 268 18.76 16.72 -0.03
N VAL A 269 19.53 16.89 1.02
CA VAL A 269 20.75 17.74 1.00
C VAL A 269 21.99 16.98 1.42
N LEU A 270 21.85 16.01 2.35
CA LEU A 270 22.97 15.26 2.91
C LEU A 270 23.32 14.03 2.04
N ALA A 271 22.32 13.21 1.74
CA ALA A 271 22.50 11.93 1.03
C ALA A 271 21.45 11.67 -0.06
N GLY A 272 20.58 12.66 -0.32
CA GLY A 272 19.54 12.57 -1.35
C GLY A 272 18.24 11.93 -0.87
N TYR A 273 18.00 11.88 0.43
CA TYR A 273 16.74 11.40 1.02
C TYR A 273 15.85 12.57 1.46
N PRO A 274 14.53 12.44 1.37
CA PRO A 274 13.62 13.50 1.79
C PRO A 274 13.87 13.99 3.20
N MET A 275 13.88 15.30 3.39
CA MET A 275 14.01 15.92 4.71
C MET A 275 12.66 16.06 5.40
N ILE A 276 12.64 15.82 6.71
CA ILE A 276 11.46 15.95 7.56
C ILE A 276 11.78 16.77 8.82
N ASP A 277 10.72 17.23 9.48
CA ASP A 277 10.81 17.88 10.79
C ASP A 277 11.71 19.12 10.80
N VAL A 278 11.49 20.01 9.83
CA VAL A 278 12.24 21.26 9.69
C VAL A 278 11.29 22.45 9.63
N LYS A 279 11.51 23.43 10.50
CA LYS A 279 10.90 24.76 10.42
C LYS A 279 11.84 25.71 9.70
N VAL A 280 11.30 26.46 8.74
CA VAL A 280 12.06 27.41 7.93
C VAL A 280 11.45 28.79 8.05
N ALA A 281 12.23 29.77 8.43
CA ALA A 281 11.83 31.16 8.43
C ALA A 281 12.63 31.96 7.40
N VAL A 282 11.95 32.69 6.54
CA VAL A 282 12.56 33.76 5.74
C VAL A 282 12.44 35.05 6.51
N TYR A 283 13.57 35.70 6.81
CA TYR A 283 13.58 36.90 7.69
C TYR A 283 14.17 38.15 7.05
N ASP A 284 14.97 38.03 5.99
CA ASP A 284 15.57 39.17 5.29
C ASP A 284 15.87 38.80 3.82
N GLY A 285 16.21 39.80 3.02
CA GLY A 285 16.64 39.63 1.65
C GLY A 285 16.66 40.94 0.90
N SER A 286 16.82 40.85 -0.43
CA SER A 286 16.74 41.98 -1.32
C SER A 286 16.20 41.60 -2.69
N TYR A 287 15.66 42.58 -3.38
CA TYR A 287 15.16 42.38 -4.73
C TYR A 287 15.67 43.47 -5.69
N HIS A 288 15.66 43.17 -6.96
CA HIS A 288 15.97 44.11 -8.02
C HIS A 288 14.70 44.36 -8.84
N PRO A 289 14.29 45.64 -9.08
CA PRO A 289 13.00 45.95 -9.71
C PRO A 289 12.81 45.33 -11.09
N VAL A 290 13.89 45.09 -11.84
CA VAL A 290 13.83 44.55 -13.22
C VAL A 290 14.23 43.09 -13.31
N ASP A 291 15.23 42.65 -12.55
CA ASP A 291 15.85 41.31 -12.70
C ASP A 291 15.27 40.25 -11.72
N SER A 292 14.46 40.68 -10.75
CA SER A 292 13.86 39.74 -9.80
C SER A 292 12.61 39.06 -10.40
N ASN A 293 12.56 37.76 -10.26
CA ASN A 293 11.45 36.91 -10.66
C ASN A 293 11.33 35.69 -9.73
N GLU A 294 10.22 34.97 -9.81
CA GLU A 294 9.95 33.79 -8.98
C GLU A 294 11.04 32.72 -9.11
N MET A 295 11.54 32.46 -10.31
CA MET A 295 12.58 31.45 -10.56
C MET A 295 13.90 31.85 -9.88
N ALA A 296 14.25 33.12 -9.87
CA ALA A 296 15.47 33.60 -9.23
C ALA A 296 15.37 33.45 -7.69
N PHE A 297 14.21 33.79 -7.09
CA PHE A 297 13.98 33.57 -5.66
C PHE A 297 13.90 32.10 -5.29
N LYS A 298 13.28 31.26 -6.10
CA LYS A 298 13.29 29.79 -5.93
C LYS A 298 14.72 29.25 -5.91
N THR A 299 15.56 29.68 -6.84
CA THR A 299 16.96 29.26 -6.90
C THR A 299 17.78 29.81 -5.71
N ALA A 300 17.52 31.05 -5.31
CA ALA A 300 18.15 31.64 -4.13
C ALA A 300 17.76 30.86 -2.85
N ALA A 301 16.48 30.51 -2.70
CA ALA A 301 15.99 29.70 -1.58
C ALA A 301 16.69 28.34 -1.53
N ARG A 302 16.83 27.66 -2.66
CA ARG A 302 17.57 26.39 -2.77
C ARG A 302 19.00 26.54 -2.24
N ILE A 303 19.72 27.56 -2.72
CA ILE A 303 21.12 27.82 -2.32
C ILE A 303 21.19 28.13 -0.81
N GLY A 304 20.31 28.99 -0.30
CA GLY A 304 20.27 29.38 1.11
C GLY A 304 19.96 28.20 2.02
N PHE A 305 18.95 27.40 1.65
CA PHE A 305 18.55 26.24 2.39
C PHE A 305 19.66 25.17 2.46
N GLN A 306 20.28 24.83 1.33
CA GLN A 306 21.40 23.89 1.29
C GLN A 306 22.57 24.33 2.19
N LYS A 307 22.92 25.63 2.17
CA LYS A 307 23.97 26.17 3.05
C LYS A 307 23.57 26.11 4.52
N ALA A 308 22.32 26.42 4.84
CA ALA A 308 21.83 26.37 6.21
C ALA A 308 21.83 24.94 6.74
N VAL A 309 21.34 23.97 5.94
CA VAL A 309 21.36 22.55 6.31
C VAL A 309 22.78 22.05 6.57
N ALA A 310 23.76 22.41 5.74
CA ALA A 310 25.15 22.01 5.94
C ALA A 310 25.73 22.51 7.29
N GLN A 311 25.20 23.62 7.84
CA GLN A 311 25.62 24.20 9.14
C GLN A 311 24.78 23.67 10.32
N ALA A 312 23.62 23.07 10.05
CA ALA A 312 22.64 22.64 11.05
C ALA A 312 22.87 21.23 11.58
N GLU A 313 24.01 20.61 11.35
CA GLU A 313 24.30 19.20 11.69
C GLU A 313 23.25 18.24 11.12
N PRO A 314 23.18 18.09 9.79
CA PRO A 314 22.24 17.17 9.17
C PRO A 314 22.54 15.72 9.53
N VAL A 315 21.49 14.93 9.75
CA VAL A 315 21.57 13.50 10.10
C VAL A 315 20.57 12.70 9.28
N LEU A 316 20.90 11.40 9.08
CA LEU A 316 19.98 10.41 8.54
C LEU A 316 19.20 9.78 9.69
N LEU A 317 17.91 9.56 9.43
CA LEU A 317 16.98 8.79 10.25
C LEU A 317 16.58 7.55 9.47
N GLU A 318 16.40 6.45 10.19
CA GLU A 318 15.88 5.17 9.72
C GLU A 318 14.45 4.98 10.19
#